data_eac6363774bb3c20915e830bf4d8e740
#
_entry.id   eac6363774bb3c20915e830bf4d8e740
#
_cell.length_a   1.000
_cell.length_b   1.000
_cell.length_c   1.000
_cell.angle_alpha   90.00
_cell.angle_beta   90.00
_cell.angle_gamma   90.00
#
_symmetry.space_group_name_H-M   'P 1'
#
loop_
_entity.id
_entity.type
_entity.pdbx_description
1 polymer ?
#
loop_
_entity_poly.entity_id
_entity_poly.type
_entity_poly.pdbx_seq_one_letter_code
_entity_poly.pdbx_strand_id
1 'polypeptide(L)'
;VQLVFQPAEEAGKGSGAQRMIEDGLFERFPCDAIFGLHNTPGYPAGHLGFGSGAFMCASDTARITIHGRGGHAARPHQTVDPILIAGSLVMALQSVVARNIDPRSTAIVTIGALHAGSASNVIPDSATMALSIRSFDADVRDRLEQRIKALVTSHVEGYGGTVNIDYERGYP
;
A
#
# COMPACT_ATOMS: atom_id res chain seq x y z
N VAL A 1 7.96 -36.28 -0.80
CA VAL A 1 8.05 -34.87 -1.24
C VAL A 1 6.95 -34.63 -2.25
N GLN A 2 6.19 -33.59 -2.06
CA GLN A 2 5.13 -33.15 -2.95
C GLN A 2 5.52 -31.78 -3.53
N LEU A 3 5.35 -31.62 -4.83
CA LEU A 3 5.58 -30.35 -5.51
C LEU A 3 4.23 -29.64 -5.69
N VAL A 4 4.17 -28.37 -5.27
CA VAL A 4 3.00 -27.52 -5.42
C VAL A 4 3.32 -26.40 -6.40
N PHE A 5 2.55 -26.30 -7.49
CA PHE A 5 2.66 -25.24 -8.49
C PHE A 5 1.51 -24.26 -8.32
N GLN A 6 1.80 -23.10 -7.75
CA GLN A 6 0.81 -22.06 -7.51
C GLN A 6 0.51 -21.29 -8.80
N PRO A 7 -0.76 -21.26 -9.28
CA PRO A 7 -1.12 -20.43 -10.41
C PRO A 7 -1.29 -18.97 -9.98
N ALA A 8 -1.01 -18.02 -10.92
CA ALA A 8 -1.24 -16.59 -10.76
C ALA A 8 -0.66 -16.00 -9.45
N GLU A 9 0.58 -16.38 -9.11
CA GLU A 9 1.25 -15.91 -7.87
C GLU A 9 1.36 -14.37 -7.85
N GLU A 10 1.75 -13.77 -8.96
CA GLU A 10 1.96 -12.32 -9.13
C GLU A 10 0.65 -11.49 -9.17
N ALA A 11 -0.51 -12.13 -9.19
CA ALA A 11 -1.79 -11.44 -9.25
C ALA A 11 -2.16 -10.74 -7.92
N GLY A 12 -1.44 -10.99 -6.83
CA GLY A 12 -1.75 -10.48 -5.50
C GLY A 12 -3.08 -11.04 -4.99
N LYS A 13 -4.09 -10.19 -4.82
CA LYS A 13 -5.43 -10.61 -4.37
C LYS A 13 -6.07 -11.60 -5.35
N GLY A 14 -6.55 -12.71 -4.80
CA GLY A 14 -7.16 -13.78 -5.60
C GLY A 14 -6.14 -14.64 -6.33
N SER A 15 -4.86 -14.60 -5.92
CA SER A 15 -3.83 -15.52 -6.40
C SER A 15 -4.17 -16.98 -6.09
N GLY A 16 -3.50 -17.90 -6.75
CA GLY A 16 -3.85 -19.32 -6.69
C GLY A 16 -3.65 -19.97 -5.33
N ALA A 17 -2.78 -19.46 -4.44
CA ALA A 17 -2.53 -20.08 -3.15
C ALA A 17 -3.79 -20.21 -2.29
N GLN A 18 -4.52 -19.11 -2.12
CA GLN A 18 -5.76 -19.11 -1.35
C GLN A 18 -6.78 -20.08 -1.94
N ARG A 19 -6.98 -20.06 -3.27
CA ARG A 19 -7.92 -20.96 -3.96
C ARG A 19 -7.52 -22.42 -3.81
N MET A 20 -6.23 -22.75 -3.90
CA MET A 20 -5.74 -24.11 -3.69
C MET A 20 -6.02 -24.61 -2.27
N ILE A 21 -5.89 -23.73 -1.25
CA ILE A 21 -6.22 -24.05 0.14
C ILE A 21 -7.75 -24.27 0.28
N GLU A 22 -8.55 -23.34 -0.24
CA GLU A 22 -10.02 -23.45 -0.24
C GLU A 22 -10.52 -24.70 -0.97
N ASP A 23 -9.82 -25.14 -2.01
CA ASP A 23 -10.09 -26.39 -2.75
C ASP A 23 -9.63 -27.65 -2.00
N GLY A 24 -9.12 -27.52 -0.77
CA GLY A 24 -8.73 -28.64 0.08
C GLY A 24 -7.33 -29.18 -0.22
N LEU A 25 -6.36 -28.29 -0.49
CA LEU A 25 -4.97 -28.70 -0.75
C LEU A 25 -4.40 -29.55 0.38
N PHE A 26 -4.53 -29.10 1.64
CA PHE A 26 -3.94 -29.76 2.78
C PHE A 26 -4.76 -30.96 3.29
N GLU A 27 -6.07 -30.98 3.02
CA GLU A 27 -6.94 -32.13 3.30
C GLU A 27 -6.64 -33.31 2.37
N ARG A 28 -6.42 -33.02 1.09
CA ARG A 28 -6.09 -34.05 0.09
C ARG A 28 -4.63 -34.46 0.13
N PHE A 29 -3.77 -33.55 0.55
CA PHE A 29 -2.33 -33.71 0.53
C PHE A 29 -1.72 -33.21 1.85
N PRO A 30 -1.97 -33.93 2.97
CA PRO A 30 -1.44 -33.53 4.25
C PRO A 30 0.09 -33.50 4.27
N CYS A 31 0.66 -32.51 4.96
CA CYS A 31 2.11 -32.38 5.09
C CYS A 31 2.48 -31.88 6.50
N ASP A 32 3.66 -32.26 6.98
CA ASP A 32 4.21 -31.79 8.26
C ASP A 32 4.89 -30.43 8.13
N ALA A 33 5.32 -30.07 6.93
CA ALA A 33 5.98 -28.80 6.63
C ALA A 33 5.79 -28.42 5.16
N ILE A 34 5.79 -27.12 4.90
CA ILE A 34 5.77 -26.54 3.54
C ILE A 34 6.96 -25.58 3.39
N PHE A 35 7.57 -25.58 2.23
CA PHE A 35 8.71 -24.73 1.90
C PHE A 35 8.41 -23.94 0.64
N GLY A 36 8.77 -22.65 0.65
CA GLY A 36 8.76 -21.78 -0.53
C GLY A 36 10.17 -21.31 -0.84
N LEU A 37 10.47 -21.15 -2.12
CA LEU A 37 11.73 -20.58 -2.59
C LEU A 37 11.40 -19.32 -3.42
N HIS A 38 11.99 -18.20 -3.01
CA HIS A 38 11.84 -16.93 -3.73
C HIS A 38 13.19 -16.47 -4.28
N ASN A 39 13.24 -16.10 -5.55
CA ASN A 39 14.43 -15.47 -6.12
C ASN A 39 14.52 -14.00 -5.68
N THR A 40 15.71 -13.57 -5.28
CA THR A 40 15.94 -12.19 -4.82
C THR A 40 17.16 -11.61 -5.52
N PRO A 41 17.02 -10.50 -6.26
CA PRO A 41 18.16 -9.81 -6.85
C PRO A 41 19.07 -9.26 -5.74
N GLY A 42 20.37 -9.16 -6.04
CA GLY A 42 21.38 -8.63 -5.11
C GLY A 42 22.15 -9.71 -4.33
N TYR A 43 21.72 -10.97 -4.38
CA TYR A 43 22.51 -12.08 -3.85
C TYR A 43 23.34 -12.74 -4.95
N PRO A 44 24.57 -13.19 -4.65
CA PRO A 44 25.36 -13.96 -5.61
C PRO A 44 24.65 -15.28 -5.99
N ALA A 45 24.77 -15.70 -7.25
CA ALA A 45 24.19 -16.95 -7.71
C ALA A 45 24.71 -18.14 -6.87
N GLY A 46 23.82 -19.07 -6.53
CA GLY A 46 24.12 -20.23 -5.69
C GLY A 46 24.10 -19.97 -4.19
N HIS A 47 23.80 -18.74 -3.74
CA HIS A 47 23.60 -18.46 -2.33
C HIS A 47 22.12 -18.57 -1.96
N LEU A 48 21.85 -19.05 -0.75
CA LEU A 48 20.53 -19.14 -0.15
C LEU A 48 20.52 -18.33 1.15
N GLY A 49 19.49 -17.47 1.30
CA GLY A 49 19.24 -16.73 2.53
C GLY A 49 18.22 -17.47 3.39
N PHE A 50 18.48 -17.55 4.68
CA PHE A 50 17.58 -18.14 5.68
C PHE A 50 17.39 -17.15 6.83
N GLY A 51 16.21 -17.14 7.42
CA GLY A 51 15.91 -16.37 8.61
C GLY A 51 14.94 -17.11 9.52
N SER A 52 14.96 -16.79 10.82
CA SER A 52 13.93 -17.24 11.77
C SER A 52 12.85 -16.16 11.90
N GLY A 53 11.60 -16.56 12.06
CA GLY A 53 10.46 -15.66 12.15
C GLY A 53 9.94 -15.23 10.78
N ALA A 54 9.31 -14.07 10.71
CA ALA A 54 8.78 -13.52 9.48
C ALA A 54 9.92 -13.19 8.50
N PHE A 55 9.90 -13.77 7.32
CA PHE A 55 10.93 -13.60 6.29
C PHE A 55 10.48 -12.71 5.14
N MET A 56 9.17 -12.76 4.79
CA MET A 56 8.54 -11.89 3.81
C MET A 56 7.58 -10.94 4.51
N CYS A 57 7.54 -9.69 4.08
CA CYS A 57 6.64 -8.70 4.66
C CYS A 57 5.23 -8.80 4.06
N ALA A 58 4.23 -8.44 4.85
CA ALA A 58 2.89 -8.17 4.36
C ALA A 58 2.90 -7.06 3.32
N SER A 59 2.01 -7.16 2.34
CA SER A 59 1.90 -6.23 1.22
C SER A 59 0.50 -5.65 1.14
N ASP A 60 0.35 -4.39 1.54
CA ASP A 60 -0.90 -3.66 1.40
C ASP A 60 -0.79 -2.57 0.34
N THR A 61 -1.92 -2.19 -0.22
CA THR A 61 -2.05 -1.05 -1.13
C THR A 61 -3.13 -0.10 -0.65
N ALA A 62 -2.98 1.18 -0.97
CA ALA A 62 -4.05 2.14 -0.77
C ALA A 62 -4.17 3.04 -2.00
N ARG A 63 -5.39 3.20 -2.50
CA ARG A 63 -5.75 4.20 -3.49
C ARG A 63 -6.50 5.33 -2.81
N ILE A 64 -5.98 6.53 -2.93
CA ILE A 64 -6.55 7.74 -2.34
C ILE A 64 -7.04 8.62 -3.49
N THR A 65 -8.32 8.96 -3.47
CA THR A 65 -8.91 9.93 -4.41
C THR A 65 -9.33 11.17 -3.63
N ILE A 66 -8.62 12.26 -3.87
CA ILE A 66 -8.88 13.57 -3.28
C ILE A 66 -9.85 14.31 -4.21
N HIS A 67 -10.96 14.78 -3.67
CA HIS A 67 -11.93 15.61 -4.37
C HIS A 67 -11.85 17.04 -3.86
N GLY A 68 -11.60 17.94 -4.77
CA GLY A 68 -11.59 19.38 -4.54
C GLY A 68 -12.73 20.07 -5.27
N ARG A 69 -12.47 21.30 -5.64
CA ARG A 69 -13.31 22.11 -6.53
C ARG A 69 -12.41 22.84 -7.51
N GLY A 70 -12.43 22.41 -8.76
CA GLY A 70 -11.63 22.97 -9.83
C GLY A 70 -12.05 24.37 -10.24
N GLY A 71 -11.23 24.96 -11.13
CA GLY A 71 -11.53 26.28 -11.66
C GLY A 71 -10.36 26.90 -12.42
N HIS A 72 -10.49 28.16 -12.77
CA HIS A 72 -9.46 28.89 -13.48
C HIS A 72 -8.27 29.19 -12.57
N ALA A 73 -7.05 28.88 -13.00
CA ALA A 73 -5.84 29.01 -12.18
C ALA A 73 -5.56 30.45 -11.69
N ALA A 74 -6.04 31.47 -12.40
CA ALA A 74 -5.97 32.87 -11.96
C ALA A 74 -6.98 33.26 -10.88
N ARG A 75 -7.87 32.33 -10.47
CA ARG A 75 -8.89 32.55 -9.42
C ARG A 75 -8.81 31.44 -8.34
N PRO A 76 -7.65 31.17 -7.74
CA PRO A 76 -7.46 30.06 -6.81
C PRO A 76 -8.33 30.19 -5.55
N HIS A 77 -8.67 31.42 -5.13
CA HIS A 77 -9.53 31.68 -3.98
C HIS A 77 -10.98 31.19 -4.15
N GLN A 78 -11.38 30.83 -5.36
CA GLN A 78 -12.71 30.26 -5.67
C GLN A 78 -12.70 28.74 -5.77
N THR A 79 -11.57 28.11 -5.49
CA THR A 79 -11.32 26.67 -5.68
C THR A 79 -10.94 25.99 -4.38
N VAL A 80 -10.96 24.65 -4.40
CA VAL A 80 -10.26 23.76 -3.45
C VAL A 80 -9.31 22.95 -4.28
N ASP A 81 -8.03 23.27 -4.22
CA ASP A 81 -7.01 22.75 -5.14
C ASP A 81 -6.51 21.36 -4.72
N PRO A 82 -6.90 20.27 -5.41
CA PRO A 82 -6.48 18.93 -5.07
C PRO A 82 -4.99 18.66 -5.38
N ILE A 83 -4.36 19.46 -6.24
CA ILE A 83 -2.91 19.34 -6.51
C ILE A 83 -2.12 19.83 -5.28
N LEU A 84 -2.52 20.98 -4.72
CA LEU A 84 -1.91 21.51 -3.50
C LEU A 84 -2.08 20.52 -2.34
N ILE A 85 -3.30 20.00 -2.16
CA ILE A 85 -3.62 19.01 -1.12
C ILE A 85 -2.75 17.76 -1.29
N ALA A 86 -2.71 17.18 -2.50
CA ALA A 86 -1.93 15.99 -2.78
C ALA A 86 -0.43 16.20 -2.55
N GLY A 87 0.13 17.31 -3.01
CA GLY A 87 1.54 17.65 -2.82
C GLY A 87 1.92 17.77 -1.34
N SER A 88 1.10 18.46 -0.54
CA SER A 88 1.32 18.58 0.91
C SER A 88 1.10 17.23 1.63
N LEU A 89 0.16 16.42 1.18
CA LEU A 89 -0.10 15.08 1.73
C LEU A 89 1.07 14.12 1.51
N VAL A 90 1.79 14.21 0.38
CA VAL A 90 3.03 13.43 0.14
C VAL A 90 4.02 13.65 1.28
N MET A 91 4.23 14.89 1.68
CA MET A 91 5.14 15.23 2.79
C MET A 91 4.58 14.79 4.14
N ALA A 92 3.29 14.98 4.39
CA ALA A 92 2.64 14.61 5.65
C ALA A 92 2.69 13.09 5.89
N LEU A 93 2.50 12.26 4.85
CA LEU A 93 2.53 10.80 4.93
C LEU A 93 3.89 10.24 5.38
N GLN A 94 5.01 10.97 5.18
CA GLN A 94 6.31 10.57 5.69
C GLN A 94 6.34 10.50 7.23
N SER A 95 5.49 11.27 7.90
CA SER A 95 5.37 11.24 9.36
C SER A 95 4.73 9.98 9.92
N VAL A 96 3.99 9.23 9.12
CA VAL A 96 3.30 8.01 9.57
C VAL A 96 4.30 7.01 10.11
N VAL A 97 5.32 6.67 9.35
CA VAL A 97 6.40 5.78 9.82
C VAL A 97 7.26 6.49 10.85
N ALA A 98 7.77 7.67 10.52
CA ALA A 98 8.79 8.37 11.31
C ALA A 98 8.32 8.79 12.73
N ARG A 99 7.00 8.88 12.99
CA ARG A 99 6.45 9.38 14.27
C ARG A 99 5.42 8.47 14.93
N ASN A 100 5.03 7.36 14.30
CA ASN A 100 3.99 6.48 14.85
C ASN A 100 4.42 5.02 14.98
N ILE A 101 5.55 4.64 14.39
CA ILE A 101 6.06 3.27 14.42
C ILE A 101 7.33 3.23 15.25
N ASP A 102 7.48 2.21 16.09
CA ASP A 102 8.73 1.97 16.83
C ASP A 102 9.89 1.81 15.83
N PRO A 103 11.00 2.53 16.00
CA PRO A 103 12.14 2.46 15.08
C PRO A 103 12.79 1.06 14.99
N ARG A 104 12.48 0.15 15.91
CA ARG A 104 12.91 -1.25 15.87
C ARG A 104 12.01 -2.12 15.00
N SER A 105 10.82 -1.64 14.63
CA SER A 105 9.87 -2.35 13.77
C SER A 105 10.06 -1.94 12.32
N THR A 106 9.91 -2.91 11.41
CA THR A 106 9.99 -2.63 9.97
C THR A 106 8.64 -2.17 9.45
N ALA A 107 8.62 -0.97 8.88
CA ALA A 107 7.46 -0.40 8.21
C ALA A 107 7.89 0.46 7.02
N ILE A 108 7.17 0.34 5.92
CA ILE A 108 7.40 1.13 4.70
C ILE A 108 6.06 1.69 4.22
N VAL A 109 6.04 2.98 3.91
CA VAL A 109 4.92 3.65 3.23
C VAL A 109 5.52 4.44 2.07
N THR A 110 5.20 4.02 0.85
CA THR A 110 5.70 4.64 -0.38
C THR A 110 4.53 5.12 -1.22
N ILE A 111 4.58 6.36 -1.69
CA ILE A 111 3.67 6.86 -2.72
C ILE A 111 4.30 6.49 -4.07
N GLY A 112 3.74 5.48 -4.74
CA GLY A 112 4.24 4.96 -6.01
C GLY A 112 3.71 5.73 -7.22
N ALA A 113 2.55 6.39 -7.09
CA ALA A 113 1.96 7.18 -8.16
C ALA A 113 1.17 8.36 -7.62
N LEU A 114 1.19 9.47 -8.36
CA LEU A 114 0.38 10.67 -8.13
C LEU A 114 -0.05 11.22 -9.49
N HIS A 115 -1.36 11.40 -9.67
CA HIS A 115 -1.92 11.93 -10.92
C HIS A 115 -2.93 13.05 -10.63
N ALA A 116 -2.74 14.20 -11.29
CA ALA A 116 -3.66 15.33 -11.18
C ALA A 116 -3.45 16.30 -12.34
N GLY A 117 -4.55 16.92 -12.80
CA GLY A 117 -4.54 17.99 -13.80
C GLY A 117 -4.08 17.56 -15.19
N SER A 118 -4.34 18.44 -16.16
CA SER A 118 -3.93 18.24 -17.57
C SER A 118 -3.51 19.52 -18.26
N ALA A 119 -3.78 20.69 -17.65
CA ALA A 119 -3.50 22.00 -18.23
C ALA A 119 -3.00 22.99 -17.17
N SER A 120 -2.07 23.84 -17.51
CA SER A 120 -1.44 24.80 -16.58
C SER A 120 -2.35 25.92 -16.09
N ASN A 121 -3.43 26.21 -16.82
CA ASN A 121 -4.37 27.28 -16.50
C ASN A 121 -5.69 26.78 -15.87
N VAL A 122 -5.76 25.47 -15.53
CA VAL A 122 -6.94 24.83 -14.94
C VAL A 122 -6.55 24.09 -13.67
N ILE A 123 -7.21 24.42 -12.55
CA ILE A 123 -7.16 23.62 -11.32
C ILE A 123 -8.17 22.48 -11.51
N PRO A 124 -7.74 21.19 -11.37
CA PRO A 124 -8.64 20.06 -11.57
C PRO A 124 -9.62 19.87 -10.42
N ASP A 125 -10.64 19.02 -10.62
CA ASP A 125 -11.60 18.66 -9.57
C ASP A 125 -11.08 17.53 -8.65
N SER A 126 -10.07 16.81 -9.07
CA SER A 126 -9.56 15.68 -8.29
C SER A 126 -8.07 15.40 -8.51
N ALA A 127 -7.48 14.70 -7.54
CA ALA A 127 -6.16 14.09 -7.63
C ALA A 127 -6.22 12.64 -7.10
N THR A 128 -5.39 11.75 -7.63
CA THR A 128 -5.30 10.37 -7.18
C THR A 128 -3.88 10.01 -6.79
N MET A 129 -3.75 9.23 -5.71
CA MET A 129 -2.46 8.70 -5.24
C MET A 129 -2.58 7.18 -5.05
N ALA A 130 -1.50 6.47 -5.33
CA ALA A 130 -1.38 5.06 -5.03
C ALA A 130 -0.20 4.81 -4.08
N LEU A 131 -0.48 4.12 -2.99
CA LEU A 131 0.48 3.80 -1.94
C LEU A 131 0.79 2.30 -1.95
N SER A 132 2.06 1.97 -1.70
CA SER A 132 2.51 0.64 -1.30
C SER A 132 2.91 0.68 0.16
N ILE A 133 2.37 -0.24 0.96
CA ILE A 133 2.59 -0.33 2.40
C ILE A 133 3.16 -1.72 2.72
N ARG A 134 4.22 -1.76 3.55
CA ARG A 134 4.87 -3.00 3.95
C ARG A 134 5.10 -3.02 5.46
N SER A 135 4.91 -4.19 6.06
CA SER A 135 5.19 -4.44 7.49
C SER A 135 5.41 -5.94 7.73
N PHE A 136 6.11 -6.27 8.81
CA PHE A 136 6.26 -7.67 9.25
C PHE A 136 5.25 -8.01 10.34
N ASP A 137 4.99 -7.08 11.25
CA ASP A 137 4.16 -7.33 12.44
C ASP A 137 2.71 -6.92 12.18
N ALA A 138 1.77 -7.74 12.65
CA ALA A 138 0.33 -7.48 12.50
C ALA A 138 -0.09 -6.17 13.20
N ASP A 139 0.41 -5.90 14.40
CA ASP A 139 0.11 -4.67 15.15
C ASP A 139 0.64 -3.42 14.44
N VAL A 140 1.80 -3.52 13.81
CA VAL A 140 2.37 -2.45 12.98
C VAL A 140 1.50 -2.22 11.75
N ARG A 141 1.05 -3.30 11.09
CA ARG A 141 0.14 -3.24 9.94
C ARG A 141 -1.16 -2.52 10.27
N ASP A 142 -1.79 -2.89 11.40
CA ASP A 142 -3.03 -2.27 11.88
C ASP A 142 -2.83 -0.79 12.18
N ARG A 143 -1.70 -0.44 12.82
CA ARG A 143 -1.35 0.94 13.13
C ARG A 143 -1.10 1.77 11.88
N LEU A 144 -0.42 1.23 10.87
CA LEU A 144 -0.19 1.91 9.60
C LEU A 144 -1.50 2.25 8.91
N GLU A 145 -2.41 1.28 8.77
CA GLU A 145 -3.74 1.52 8.17
C GLU A 145 -4.50 2.60 8.92
N GLN A 146 -4.59 2.48 10.25
CA GLN A 146 -5.30 3.46 11.08
C GLN A 146 -4.72 4.87 10.92
N ARG A 147 -3.37 5.00 10.97
CA ARG A 147 -2.71 6.30 10.90
C ARG A 147 -2.78 6.93 9.51
N ILE A 148 -2.65 6.12 8.46
CA ILE A 148 -2.80 6.59 7.08
C ILE A 148 -4.21 7.14 6.88
N LYS A 149 -5.26 6.36 7.22
CA LYS A 149 -6.64 6.79 7.06
C LYS A 149 -6.94 8.08 7.85
N ALA A 150 -6.55 8.13 9.11
CA ALA A 150 -6.79 9.31 9.96
C ALA A 150 -6.07 10.56 9.42
N LEU A 151 -4.79 10.43 9.08
CA LEU A 151 -3.99 11.54 8.57
C LEU A 151 -4.55 12.07 7.26
N VAL A 152 -4.83 11.17 6.31
CA VAL A 152 -5.34 11.54 4.98
C VAL A 152 -6.68 12.25 5.10
N THR A 153 -7.61 11.71 5.86
CA THR A 153 -8.94 12.32 6.04
C THR A 153 -8.83 13.72 6.65
N SER A 154 -8.17 13.84 7.80
CA SER A 154 -8.02 15.13 8.49
C SER A 154 -7.27 16.16 7.65
N HIS A 155 -6.25 15.72 6.90
CA HIS A 155 -5.46 16.60 6.05
C HIS A 155 -6.30 17.17 4.90
N VAL A 156 -7.03 16.33 4.19
CA VAL A 156 -7.87 16.74 3.05
C VAL A 156 -9.02 17.64 3.51
N GLU A 157 -9.71 17.27 4.60
CA GLU A 157 -10.79 18.05 5.20
C GLU A 157 -10.31 19.42 5.68
N GLY A 158 -9.08 19.51 6.22
CA GLY A 158 -8.48 20.77 6.66
C GLY A 158 -8.31 21.81 5.53
N TYR A 159 -8.22 21.34 4.28
CA TYR A 159 -8.21 22.21 3.08
C TYR A 159 -9.61 22.42 2.48
N GLY A 160 -10.66 21.84 3.06
CA GLY A 160 -12.03 21.94 2.55
C GLY A 160 -12.35 20.96 1.41
N GLY A 161 -11.51 19.94 1.19
CA GLY A 161 -11.75 18.84 0.25
C GLY A 161 -12.46 17.66 0.90
N THR A 162 -12.77 16.64 0.08
CA THR A 162 -13.25 15.34 0.54
C THR A 162 -12.38 14.23 -0.04
N VAL A 163 -12.39 13.05 0.59
CA VAL A 163 -11.50 11.96 0.17
C VAL A 163 -12.18 10.61 0.21
N ASN A 164 -11.87 9.78 -0.80
CA ASN A 164 -12.14 8.35 -0.79
C ASN A 164 -10.82 7.60 -0.61
N ILE A 165 -10.79 6.66 0.34
CA ILE A 165 -9.63 5.82 0.62
C ILE A 165 -10.05 4.37 0.43
N ASP A 166 -9.53 3.75 -0.64
CA ASP A 166 -9.63 2.32 -0.87
C ASP A 166 -8.33 1.67 -0.39
N TYR A 167 -8.40 1.07 0.81
CA TYR A 167 -7.26 0.40 1.44
C TYR A 167 -7.46 -1.11 1.33
N GLU A 168 -6.55 -1.76 0.65
CA GLU A 168 -6.59 -3.19 0.40
C GLU A 168 -5.44 -3.89 1.11
N ARG A 169 -5.79 -4.81 2.04
CA ARG A 169 -4.81 -5.69 2.66
C ARG A 169 -4.53 -6.87 1.74
N GLY A 170 -3.28 -7.05 1.39
CA GLY A 170 -2.79 -8.24 0.72
C GLY A 170 -2.44 -9.36 1.72
N TYR A 171 -1.65 -10.30 1.28
CA TYR A 171 -1.20 -11.41 2.14
C TYR A 171 -0.32 -10.90 3.28
N PRO A 172 -0.41 -11.58 4.46
CA PRO A 172 0.41 -11.28 5.63
C PRO A 172 1.87 -11.68 5.43
#